data_b1ed1134dd44b3864629794982d99952
#
_entry.id   b1ed1134dd44b3864629794982d99952
#
_cell.length_a   1.000
_cell.length_b   1.000
_cell.length_c   1.000
_cell.angle_alpha   90.00
_cell.angle_beta   90.00
_cell.angle_gamma   90.00
#
_symmetry.space_group_name_H-M   'P 1'
#
loop_
_entity.id
_entity.type
_entity.pdbx_description
1 polymer ?
#
loop_
_entity_poly.entity_id
_entity_poly.type
_entity_poly.pdbx_seq_one_letter_code
_entity_poly.pdbx_strand_id
1 'polypeptide(L)'
;MKQLADGLWHLNTIAMPNAVNAYLIGDVLVDAGGRRSGRRILSQLDGHAVTAHAITHAHPDHQGASHEICEKLGVPYWVGERDVDAAEDPTLIRKRQPAHPVARFYDSFFTGPAHTVDRTLKEGDQVAGFTVIDVPGHSAGHVAFWRESDGVLVVGDVLNNMNIWTGLPGLHEPKPYLTPDPAENRRSARKLAALEPRLAVFGHGPALRDTKRFVDFVHALP
;
A
#
# COMPACT_ATOMS: atom_id res chain seq x y z
N MET A 1 15.13 -6.03 7.00
CA MET A 1 14.30 -4.81 7.13
C MET A 1 15.18 -3.56 7.37
N LYS A 2 14.64 -2.36 7.12
CA LYS A 2 15.28 -1.07 7.43
C LYS A 2 14.31 -0.22 8.25
N GLN A 3 14.72 0.19 9.45
CA GLN A 3 13.92 1.11 10.27
C GLN A 3 13.92 2.52 9.63
N LEU A 4 12.73 3.11 9.47
CA LEU A 4 12.53 4.44 8.90
C LEU A 4 12.13 5.47 9.95
N ALA A 5 11.35 5.06 10.95
CA ALA A 5 10.95 5.84 12.13
C ALA A 5 10.74 4.87 13.30
N ASP A 6 10.44 5.39 14.49
CA ASP A 6 10.07 4.54 15.61
C ASP A 6 8.83 3.71 15.26
N GLY A 7 8.90 2.38 15.51
CA GLY A 7 7.82 1.46 15.14
C GLY A 7 7.45 1.41 13.65
N LEU A 8 8.31 1.89 12.74
CA LEU A 8 8.12 1.75 11.29
C LEU A 8 9.35 1.15 10.62
N TRP A 9 9.19 -0.02 10.00
CA TRP A 9 10.22 -0.69 9.21
C TRP A 9 9.76 -0.90 7.78
N HIS A 10 10.68 -0.71 6.84
CA HIS A 10 10.51 -1.02 5.43
C HIS A 10 11.01 -2.44 5.14
N LEU A 11 10.22 -3.21 4.39
CA LEU A 11 10.54 -4.53 3.88
C LEU A 11 10.60 -4.51 2.36
N ASN A 12 11.60 -5.17 1.80
CA ASN A 12 11.67 -5.39 0.34
C ASN A 12 10.85 -6.62 -0.04
N THR A 13 9.85 -6.45 -0.90
CA THR A 13 9.00 -7.56 -1.35
C THR A 13 9.61 -8.34 -2.50
N ILE A 14 10.45 -7.69 -3.32
CA ILE A 14 11.19 -8.28 -4.45
C ILE A 14 12.68 -7.90 -4.41
N ALA A 15 13.47 -8.41 -5.36
CA ALA A 15 14.92 -8.18 -5.38
C ALA A 15 15.29 -6.72 -5.71
N MET A 16 14.47 -6.02 -6.50
CA MET A 16 14.67 -4.61 -6.80
C MET A 16 14.21 -3.76 -5.61
N PRO A 17 15.12 -3.05 -4.92
CA PRO A 17 14.75 -2.23 -3.78
C PRO A 17 13.73 -1.15 -4.15
N ASN A 18 12.77 -0.93 -3.27
CA ASN A 18 11.70 0.06 -3.39
C ASN A 18 10.77 -0.10 -4.61
N ALA A 19 10.89 -1.16 -5.41
CA ALA A 19 10.00 -1.34 -6.56
C ALA A 19 8.57 -1.67 -6.13
N VAL A 20 8.42 -2.52 -5.12
CA VAL A 20 7.17 -2.77 -4.39
C VAL A 20 7.52 -2.90 -2.92
N ASN A 21 6.87 -2.13 -2.08
CA ASN A 21 7.18 -2.02 -0.67
C ASN A 21 6.14 -2.73 0.20
N ALA A 22 6.58 -3.19 1.37
CA ALA A 22 5.75 -3.55 2.50
C ALA A 22 6.33 -2.89 3.76
N TYR A 23 5.52 -2.72 4.79
CA TYR A 23 5.92 -2.05 6.01
C TYR A 23 5.47 -2.83 7.24
N LEU A 24 6.30 -2.86 8.28
CA LEU A 24 5.84 -3.24 9.60
C LEU A 24 5.62 -1.94 10.40
N ILE A 25 4.37 -1.67 10.79
CA ILE A 25 3.98 -0.56 11.65
C ILE A 25 3.62 -1.13 13.02
N GLY A 26 4.46 -0.84 14.04
CA GLY A 26 4.36 -1.53 15.32
C GLY A 26 4.48 -3.04 15.14
N ASP A 27 3.38 -3.74 15.33
CA ASP A 27 3.23 -5.20 15.17
C ASP A 27 2.26 -5.59 14.03
N VAL A 28 1.89 -4.66 13.17
CA VAL A 28 1.02 -4.91 12.01
C VAL A 28 1.81 -4.82 10.72
N LEU A 29 1.82 -5.92 9.94
CA LEU A 29 2.39 -5.91 8.59
C LEU A 29 1.42 -5.23 7.63
N VAL A 30 1.88 -4.22 6.91
CA VAL A 30 1.12 -3.50 5.87
C VAL A 30 1.68 -3.87 4.50
N ASP A 31 0.82 -4.36 3.63
CA ASP A 31 1.08 -4.90 2.29
C ASP A 31 1.97 -6.16 2.28
N ALA A 32 1.86 -6.93 1.20
CA ALA A 32 2.44 -8.26 1.08
C ALA A 32 3.24 -8.48 -0.22
N GLY A 33 3.30 -7.47 -1.09
CA GLY A 33 3.89 -7.67 -2.40
C GLY A 33 3.06 -8.62 -3.29
N GLY A 34 3.67 -9.11 -4.36
CA GLY A 34 3.04 -10.09 -5.25
C GLY A 34 3.13 -11.53 -4.72
N ARG A 35 2.46 -12.47 -5.40
CA ARG A 35 2.34 -13.90 -5.01
C ARG A 35 3.64 -14.64 -4.67
N ARG A 36 4.81 -14.12 -5.05
CA ARG A 36 6.13 -14.74 -4.78
C ARG A 36 6.91 -14.02 -3.68
N SER A 37 6.32 -13.00 -3.06
CA SER A 37 6.99 -12.15 -2.07
C SER A 37 6.97 -12.75 -0.65
N GLY A 38 6.06 -13.66 -0.34
CA GLY A 38 5.80 -14.15 1.01
C GLY A 38 7.05 -14.67 1.73
N ARG A 39 7.81 -15.58 1.10
CA ARG A 39 9.06 -16.10 1.70
C ARG A 39 10.06 -15.00 2.03
N ARG A 40 10.22 -14.01 1.15
CA ARG A 40 11.15 -12.89 1.37
C ARG A 40 10.69 -11.98 2.51
N ILE A 41 9.40 -11.71 2.61
CA ILE A 41 8.81 -10.92 3.69
C ILE A 41 8.98 -11.66 5.02
N LEU A 42 8.55 -12.92 5.09
CA LEU A 42 8.64 -13.75 6.29
C LEU A 42 10.08 -13.85 6.83
N SER A 43 11.07 -14.00 5.95
CA SER A 43 12.49 -14.04 6.36
C SER A 43 13.00 -12.71 6.94
N GLN A 44 12.39 -11.58 6.59
CA GLN A 44 12.73 -10.27 7.14
C GLN A 44 12.02 -9.98 8.46
N LEU A 45 10.89 -10.64 8.74
CA LEU A 45 10.10 -10.51 9.97
C LEU A 45 10.65 -11.35 11.11
N ASP A 46 11.66 -12.19 10.87
CA ASP A 46 12.25 -13.04 11.91
C ASP A 46 12.68 -12.22 13.13
N GLY A 47 12.25 -12.66 14.31
CA GLY A 47 12.46 -11.96 15.58
C GLY A 47 11.54 -10.75 15.85
N HIS A 48 10.58 -10.46 14.97
CA HIS A 48 9.58 -9.41 15.15
C HIS A 48 8.19 -10.01 15.37
N ALA A 49 7.47 -9.48 16.37
CA ALA A 49 6.07 -9.85 16.56
C ALA A 49 5.21 -9.28 15.42
N VAL A 50 4.34 -10.12 14.86
CA VAL A 50 3.29 -9.70 13.93
C VAL A 50 1.98 -10.23 14.46
N THR A 51 1.02 -9.34 14.72
CA THR A 51 -0.29 -9.69 15.31
C THR A 51 -1.43 -9.56 14.30
N ALA A 52 -1.21 -8.86 13.19
CA ALA A 52 -2.16 -8.75 12.09
C ALA A 52 -1.44 -8.42 10.77
N HIS A 53 -2.12 -8.71 9.67
CA HIS A 53 -1.73 -8.27 8.34
C HIS A 53 -2.82 -7.35 7.78
N ALA A 54 -2.45 -6.12 7.39
CA ALA A 54 -3.31 -5.17 6.72
C ALA A 54 -2.83 -4.90 5.31
N ILE A 55 -3.69 -4.47 4.41
CA ILE A 55 -3.29 -3.95 3.11
C ILE A 55 -3.76 -2.51 2.92
N THR A 56 -2.98 -1.72 2.19
CA THR A 56 -3.40 -0.38 1.76
C THR A 56 -4.55 -0.48 0.77
N HIS A 57 -4.48 -1.44 -0.16
CA HIS A 57 -5.51 -1.67 -1.17
C HIS A 57 -5.35 -3.06 -1.83
N ALA A 58 -6.41 -3.54 -2.49
CA ALA A 58 -6.49 -4.90 -3.01
C ALA A 58 -5.85 -5.09 -4.39
N HIS A 59 -4.76 -4.39 -4.76
CA HIS A 59 -4.05 -4.69 -5.99
C HIS A 59 -3.11 -5.89 -5.83
N PRO A 60 -2.82 -6.63 -6.92
CA PRO A 60 -2.11 -7.91 -6.86
C PRO A 60 -0.70 -7.82 -6.30
N ASP A 61 -0.02 -6.70 -6.46
CA ASP A 61 1.33 -6.46 -5.94
C ASP A 61 1.36 -5.93 -4.49
N HIS A 62 0.18 -5.74 -3.89
CA HIS A 62 0.02 -5.40 -2.48
C HIS A 62 -0.57 -6.54 -1.67
N GLN A 63 -1.50 -7.34 -2.26
CA GLN A 63 -2.12 -8.46 -1.56
C GLN A 63 -1.64 -9.85 -2.03
N GLY A 64 -0.79 -9.93 -3.06
CA GLY A 64 -0.51 -11.20 -3.73
C GLY A 64 0.06 -12.30 -2.84
N ALA A 65 0.81 -11.97 -1.79
CA ALA A 65 1.30 -12.94 -0.81
C ALA A 65 0.52 -12.95 0.52
N SER A 66 -0.60 -12.22 0.64
CA SER A 66 -1.37 -12.10 1.89
C SER A 66 -1.81 -13.46 2.41
N HIS A 67 -2.34 -14.33 1.56
CA HIS A 67 -2.73 -15.69 1.95
C HIS A 67 -1.56 -16.47 2.58
N GLU A 68 -0.40 -16.53 1.90
CA GLU A 68 0.78 -17.23 2.41
C GLU A 68 1.23 -16.67 3.77
N ILE A 69 1.20 -15.35 3.93
CA ILE A 69 1.64 -14.67 5.16
C ILE A 69 0.66 -14.95 6.31
N CYS A 70 -0.64 -14.79 6.09
CA CYS A 70 -1.67 -15.02 7.11
C CYS A 70 -1.65 -16.49 7.58
N GLU A 71 -1.57 -17.45 6.64
CA GLU A 71 -1.49 -18.87 6.97
C GLU A 71 -0.20 -19.23 7.76
N LYS A 72 0.93 -18.64 7.38
CA LYS A 72 2.23 -18.96 8.03
C LYS A 72 2.36 -18.35 9.42
N LEU A 73 1.82 -17.14 9.61
CA LEU A 73 1.90 -16.43 10.89
C LEU A 73 0.70 -16.69 11.80
N GLY A 74 -0.41 -17.22 11.27
CA GLY A 74 -1.66 -17.40 12.02
C GLY A 74 -2.29 -16.08 12.44
N VAL A 75 -2.23 -15.06 11.58
CA VAL A 75 -2.67 -13.69 11.90
C VAL A 75 -3.89 -13.30 11.06
N PRO A 76 -4.80 -12.44 11.61
CA PRO A 76 -5.96 -11.95 10.89
C PRO A 76 -5.58 -11.01 9.74
N TYR A 77 -6.42 -11.01 8.70
CA TYR A 77 -6.30 -10.18 7.50
C TYR A 77 -7.26 -8.99 7.54
N TRP A 78 -6.73 -7.77 7.40
CA TRP A 78 -7.45 -6.51 7.50
C TRP A 78 -7.42 -5.73 6.19
N VAL A 79 -8.59 -5.29 5.72
CA VAL A 79 -8.76 -4.67 4.41
C VAL A 79 -9.70 -3.47 4.49
N GLY A 80 -9.45 -2.43 3.73
CA GLY A 80 -10.38 -1.30 3.59
C GLY A 80 -11.77 -1.76 3.14
N GLU A 81 -12.83 -1.27 3.79
CA GLU A 81 -14.20 -1.79 3.66
C GLU A 81 -14.65 -2.01 2.21
N ARG A 82 -14.32 -1.10 1.30
CA ARG A 82 -14.77 -1.15 -0.10
C ARG A 82 -13.87 -1.98 -1.03
N ASP A 83 -12.79 -2.57 -0.51
CA ASP A 83 -11.91 -3.49 -1.24
C ASP A 83 -12.06 -4.95 -0.77
N VAL A 84 -12.91 -5.24 0.22
CA VAL A 84 -13.09 -6.58 0.80
C VAL A 84 -13.41 -7.63 -0.26
N ASP A 85 -14.40 -7.37 -1.11
CA ASP A 85 -14.80 -8.30 -2.17
C ASP A 85 -13.67 -8.54 -3.20
N ALA A 86 -12.85 -7.52 -3.51
CA ALA A 86 -11.68 -7.64 -4.39
C ALA A 86 -10.51 -8.38 -3.71
N ALA A 87 -10.40 -8.30 -2.39
CA ALA A 87 -9.44 -9.07 -1.62
C ALA A 87 -9.80 -10.56 -1.55
N GLU A 88 -11.09 -10.86 -1.43
CA GLU A 88 -11.63 -12.23 -1.38
C GLU A 88 -11.87 -12.84 -2.78
N ASP A 89 -12.01 -12.01 -3.82
CA ASP A 89 -12.04 -12.44 -5.23
C ASP A 89 -11.11 -11.55 -6.09
N PRO A 90 -9.84 -11.92 -6.24
CA PRO A 90 -8.88 -11.13 -7.04
C PRO A 90 -9.28 -10.94 -8.50
N THR A 91 -10.25 -11.70 -9.03
CA THR A 91 -10.74 -11.50 -10.40
C THR A 91 -11.51 -10.18 -10.54
N LEU A 92 -12.06 -9.65 -9.46
CA LEU A 92 -12.79 -8.38 -9.43
C LEU A 92 -11.88 -7.17 -9.66
N ILE A 93 -10.61 -7.25 -9.26
CA ILE A 93 -9.63 -6.18 -9.50
C ILE A 93 -9.56 -5.88 -10.99
N ARG A 94 -9.38 -6.93 -11.81
CA ARG A 94 -9.32 -6.79 -13.28
C ARG A 94 -10.58 -6.19 -13.87
N LYS A 95 -11.76 -6.53 -13.32
CA LYS A 95 -13.06 -6.01 -13.79
C LYS A 95 -13.23 -4.52 -13.46
N ARG A 96 -12.56 -4.04 -12.41
CA ARG A 96 -12.63 -2.65 -11.94
C ARG A 96 -11.62 -1.74 -12.60
N GLN A 97 -10.51 -2.30 -13.09
CA GLN A 97 -9.48 -1.54 -13.77
C GLN A 97 -9.83 -1.27 -15.23
N PRO A 98 -9.35 -0.15 -15.82
CA PRO A 98 -9.45 0.10 -17.25
C PRO A 98 -8.86 -1.06 -18.06
N ALA A 99 -9.53 -1.43 -19.16
CA ALA A 99 -9.08 -2.51 -20.03
C ALA A 99 -7.75 -2.13 -20.72
N HIS A 100 -6.63 -2.66 -20.22
CA HIS A 100 -5.30 -2.37 -20.74
C HIS A 100 -4.42 -3.63 -20.77
N PRO A 101 -3.66 -3.91 -21.86
CA PRO A 101 -2.81 -5.11 -21.93
C PRO A 101 -1.76 -5.21 -20.81
N VAL A 102 -1.18 -4.08 -20.42
CA VAL A 102 -0.19 -4.01 -19.32
C VAL A 102 -0.84 -4.39 -17.98
N ALA A 103 -2.04 -3.89 -17.68
CA ALA A 103 -2.76 -4.26 -16.46
C ALA A 103 -3.03 -5.77 -16.42
N ARG A 104 -3.46 -6.37 -17.55
CA ARG A 104 -3.69 -7.83 -17.64
C ARG A 104 -2.42 -8.66 -17.42
N PHE A 105 -1.28 -8.22 -17.98
CA PHE A 105 0.01 -8.88 -17.76
C PHE A 105 0.42 -8.78 -16.28
N TYR A 106 0.28 -7.60 -15.70
CA TYR A 106 0.58 -7.30 -14.32
C TYR A 106 -0.24 -8.19 -13.37
N ASP A 107 -1.56 -8.25 -13.56
CA ASP A 107 -2.44 -9.13 -12.80
C ASP A 107 -1.97 -10.59 -12.84
N SER A 108 -1.67 -11.11 -14.05
CA SER A 108 -1.25 -12.49 -14.21
C SER A 108 0.04 -12.84 -13.51
N PHE A 109 0.93 -11.85 -13.31
CA PHE A 109 2.24 -12.05 -12.69
C PHE A 109 2.18 -11.95 -11.16
N PHE A 110 1.41 -11.00 -10.62
CA PHE A 110 1.40 -10.66 -9.20
C PHE A 110 0.26 -11.30 -8.41
N THR A 111 -0.87 -11.65 -9.04
CA THR A 111 -2.04 -12.20 -8.34
C THR A 111 -1.72 -13.52 -7.64
N GLY A 112 -1.99 -13.56 -6.34
CA GLY A 112 -1.91 -14.74 -5.49
C GLY A 112 -3.29 -15.33 -5.16
N PRO A 113 -3.34 -16.36 -4.30
CA PRO A 113 -4.59 -16.89 -3.79
C PRO A 113 -5.37 -15.85 -2.98
N ALA A 114 -6.69 -15.94 -3.03
CA ALA A 114 -7.57 -15.17 -2.14
C ALA A 114 -7.39 -15.57 -0.68
N HIS A 115 -7.73 -14.66 0.22
CA HIS A 115 -7.80 -14.93 1.66
C HIS A 115 -9.03 -14.23 2.24
N THR A 116 -9.70 -14.87 3.17
CA THR A 116 -10.89 -14.32 3.83
C THR A 116 -10.49 -13.13 4.70
N VAL A 117 -11.28 -12.07 4.62
CA VAL A 117 -11.05 -10.84 5.40
C VAL A 117 -11.64 -11.00 6.80
N ASP A 118 -10.80 -10.87 7.82
CA ASP A 118 -11.24 -10.99 9.23
C ASP A 118 -11.74 -9.65 9.79
N ARG A 119 -11.22 -8.53 9.30
CA ARG A 119 -11.61 -7.18 9.76
C ARG A 119 -11.63 -6.18 8.62
N THR A 120 -12.68 -5.38 8.57
CA THR A 120 -12.76 -4.20 7.70
C THR A 120 -12.14 -2.98 8.38
N LEU A 121 -11.35 -2.21 7.62
CA LEU A 121 -10.79 -0.93 8.06
C LEU A 121 -11.64 0.22 7.52
N LYS A 122 -11.87 1.23 8.37
CA LYS A 122 -12.67 2.43 8.07
C LYS A 122 -11.94 3.69 8.51
N GLU A 123 -12.33 4.81 7.94
CA GLU A 123 -11.88 6.13 8.35
C GLU A 123 -11.91 6.30 9.88
N GLY A 124 -10.80 6.68 10.48
CA GLY A 124 -10.66 6.92 11.92
C GLY A 124 -10.30 5.69 12.76
N ASP A 125 -10.30 4.47 12.20
CA ASP A 125 -9.83 3.28 12.92
C ASP A 125 -8.37 3.44 13.36
N GLN A 126 -8.04 2.79 14.49
CA GLN A 126 -6.66 2.78 14.99
C GLN A 126 -5.99 1.45 14.69
N VAL A 127 -4.78 1.52 14.11
CA VAL A 127 -3.93 0.39 13.75
C VAL A 127 -2.50 0.66 14.21
N ALA A 128 -2.03 -0.02 15.24
CA ALA A 128 -0.65 0.12 15.76
C ALA A 128 -0.22 1.59 16.00
N GLY A 129 -1.13 2.43 16.51
CA GLY A 129 -0.88 3.85 16.76
C GLY A 129 -1.01 4.77 15.55
N PHE A 130 -1.42 4.24 14.41
CA PHE A 130 -1.78 5.00 13.21
C PHE A 130 -3.29 5.10 13.07
N THR A 131 -3.77 6.25 12.60
CA THR A 131 -5.18 6.45 12.21
C THR A 131 -5.35 6.06 10.74
N VAL A 132 -6.35 5.25 10.45
CA VAL A 132 -6.75 4.89 9.08
C VAL A 132 -7.43 6.08 8.42
N ILE A 133 -7.03 6.38 7.20
CA ILE A 133 -7.62 7.45 6.36
C ILE A 133 -8.11 6.82 5.06
N ASP A 134 -9.39 6.98 4.75
CA ASP A 134 -9.95 6.58 3.46
C ASP A 134 -9.41 7.48 2.34
N VAL A 135 -8.83 6.85 1.32
CA VAL A 135 -8.20 7.54 0.18
C VAL A 135 -8.56 6.85 -1.14
N PRO A 136 -9.86 6.82 -1.49
CA PRO A 136 -10.33 6.15 -2.69
C PRO A 136 -9.79 6.77 -3.98
N GLY A 137 -9.90 6.02 -5.09
CA GLY A 137 -9.57 6.47 -6.45
C GLY A 137 -8.65 5.51 -7.17
N HIS A 138 -7.49 5.16 -6.60
CA HIS A 138 -6.61 4.11 -7.12
C HIS A 138 -7.23 2.71 -6.94
N SER A 139 -7.87 2.46 -5.82
CA SER A 139 -8.92 1.45 -5.64
C SER A 139 -10.10 2.05 -4.90
N ALA A 140 -11.21 1.31 -4.82
CA ALA A 140 -12.40 1.79 -4.15
C ALA A 140 -12.24 1.88 -2.63
N GLY A 141 -11.53 0.92 -2.04
CA GLY A 141 -11.29 0.79 -0.60
C GLY A 141 -9.86 1.12 -0.18
N HIS A 142 -9.13 1.92 -0.97
CA HIS A 142 -7.77 2.31 -0.62
C HIS A 142 -7.73 3.06 0.70
N VAL A 143 -6.85 2.65 1.61
CA VAL A 143 -6.60 3.29 2.91
C VAL A 143 -5.15 3.70 3.05
N ALA A 144 -4.91 4.84 3.70
CA ALA A 144 -3.61 5.29 4.17
C ALA A 144 -3.54 5.18 5.69
N PHE A 145 -2.32 5.18 6.26
CA PHE A 145 -2.14 5.13 7.70
C PHE A 145 -1.35 6.37 8.15
N TRP A 146 -1.93 7.15 9.04
CA TRP A 146 -1.37 8.41 9.53
C TRP A 146 -1.04 8.36 11.01
N ARG A 147 0.18 8.74 11.38
CA ARG A 147 0.56 8.94 12.78
C ARG A 147 0.94 10.40 13.00
N GLU A 148 0.04 11.12 13.69
CA GLU A 148 0.17 12.56 13.90
C GLU A 148 1.36 12.92 14.79
N SER A 149 1.67 12.12 15.81
CA SER A 149 2.69 12.41 16.83
C SER A 149 4.08 12.73 16.25
N ASP A 150 4.43 12.10 15.12
CA ASP A 150 5.72 12.30 14.46
C ASP A 150 5.60 12.61 12.96
N GLY A 151 4.37 12.75 12.45
CA GLY A 151 4.10 13.11 11.07
C GLY A 151 4.45 12.01 10.07
N VAL A 152 4.26 10.73 10.44
CA VAL A 152 4.49 9.58 9.57
C VAL A 152 3.24 9.20 8.81
N LEU A 153 3.35 9.08 7.48
CA LEU A 153 2.26 8.71 6.58
C LEU A 153 2.64 7.51 5.71
N VAL A 154 1.86 6.44 5.78
CA VAL A 154 1.88 5.35 4.80
C VAL A 154 0.85 5.67 3.72
N VAL A 155 1.32 6.03 2.54
CA VAL A 155 0.52 6.59 1.43
C VAL A 155 -0.18 5.50 0.62
N GLY A 156 0.41 4.29 0.55
CA GLY A 156 0.05 3.29 -0.46
C GLY A 156 0.32 3.84 -1.86
N ASP A 157 -0.63 3.64 -2.77
CA ASP A 157 -0.52 4.02 -4.18
C ASP A 157 -1.38 5.24 -4.55
N VAL A 158 -1.77 6.07 -3.56
CA VAL A 158 -2.33 7.41 -3.89
C VAL A 158 -1.32 8.21 -4.70
N LEU A 159 -0.04 8.08 -4.36
CA LEU A 159 1.12 8.59 -5.10
C LEU A 159 2.24 7.56 -5.05
N ASN A 160 3.07 7.53 -6.09
CA ASN A 160 4.30 6.77 -6.13
C ASN A 160 5.51 7.70 -6.03
N ASN A 161 6.58 7.30 -5.33
CA ASN A 161 7.84 8.05 -5.33
C ASN A 161 8.89 7.40 -6.23
N MET A 162 8.43 6.77 -7.31
CA MET A 162 9.26 6.15 -8.33
C MET A 162 8.50 6.08 -9.66
N ASN A 163 9.19 6.30 -10.74
CA ASN A 163 8.65 5.97 -12.05
C ASN A 163 8.72 4.45 -12.24
N ILE A 164 7.55 3.80 -12.35
CA ILE A 164 7.46 2.32 -12.42
C ILE A 164 8.11 1.70 -13.66
N TRP A 165 8.35 2.50 -14.73
CA TRP A 165 9.00 2.02 -15.96
C TRP A 165 10.51 2.16 -15.94
N THR A 166 11.03 3.24 -15.36
CA THR A 166 12.47 3.52 -15.35
C THR A 166 13.15 3.17 -14.03
N GLY A 167 12.39 2.97 -12.96
CA GLY A 167 12.91 2.79 -11.61
C GLY A 167 13.50 4.06 -10.98
N LEU A 168 13.45 5.20 -11.67
CA LEU A 168 14.02 6.46 -11.16
C LEU A 168 13.13 7.05 -10.06
N PRO A 169 13.72 7.48 -8.93
CA PRO A 169 12.99 8.15 -7.85
C PRO A 169 12.36 9.48 -8.30
N GLY A 170 11.19 9.77 -7.78
CA GLY A 170 10.44 11.00 -8.03
C GLY A 170 8.95 10.78 -7.80
N LEU A 171 8.23 11.83 -7.39
CA LEU A 171 6.79 11.78 -7.17
C LEU A 171 6.05 11.67 -8.52
N HIS A 172 5.10 10.76 -8.58
CA HIS A 172 4.24 10.50 -9.73
C HIS A 172 2.83 10.16 -9.27
N GLU A 173 1.84 10.53 -10.08
CA GLU A 173 0.52 9.90 -9.99
C GLU A 173 0.62 8.41 -10.41
N PRO A 174 -0.20 7.53 -9.84
CA PRO A 174 -0.33 6.17 -10.35
C PRO A 174 -0.86 6.20 -11.79
N LYS A 175 -0.53 5.17 -12.56
CA LYS A 175 -0.89 5.14 -13.99
C LYS A 175 -2.41 5.05 -14.19
N PRO A 176 -2.99 5.83 -15.13
CA PRO A 176 -4.44 5.85 -15.34
C PRO A 176 -5.04 4.49 -15.69
N TYR A 177 -4.29 3.59 -16.33
CA TYR A 177 -4.74 2.23 -16.64
C TYR A 177 -4.70 1.26 -15.44
N LEU A 178 -4.20 1.72 -14.28
CA LEU A 178 -4.23 1.02 -12.98
C LEU A 178 -5.07 1.81 -11.96
N THR A 179 -5.74 2.89 -12.38
CA THR A 179 -6.46 3.80 -11.47
C THR A 179 -7.86 4.05 -12.04
N PRO A 180 -8.88 3.38 -11.52
CA PRO A 180 -10.26 3.52 -12.00
C PRO A 180 -10.80 4.95 -11.95
N ASP A 181 -10.48 5.71 -10.90
CA ASP A 181 -10.90 7.11 -10.75
C ASP A 181 -9.71 8.03 -10.42
N PRO A 182 -8.98 8.54 -11.44
CA PRO A 182 -7.87 9.45 -11.22
C PRO A 182 -8.28 10.79 -10.57
N ALA A 183 -9.51 11.26 -10.80
CA ALA A 183 -9.99 12.50 -10.21
C ALA A 183 -10.22 12.36 -8.70
N GLU A 184 -10.84 11.24 -8.27
CA GLU A 184 -10.98 10.91 -6.86
C GLU A 184 -9.61 10.69 -6.20
N ASN A 185 -8.69 9.99 -6.88
CA ASN A 185 -7.34 9.77 -6.38
C ASN A 185 -6.60 11.10 -6.11
N ARG A 186 -6.79 12.13 -6.95
CA ARG A 186 -6.24 13.46 -6.70
C ARG A 186 -6.89 14.16 -5.51
N ARG A 187 -8.20 13.98 -5.28
CA ARG A 187 -8.85 14.46 -4.05
C ARG A 187 -8.25 13.79 -2.81
N SER A 188 -8.03 12.49 -2.87
CA SER A 188 -7.34 11.72 -1.84
C SER A 188 -5.91 12.21 -1.62
N ALA A 189 -5.15 12.47 -2.68
CA ALA A 189 -3.80 13.05 -2.57
C ALA A 189 -3.81 14.42 -1.87
N ARG A 190 -4.78 15.31 -2.19
CA ARG A 190 -4.94 16.60 -1.51
C ARG A 190 -5.30 16.45 -0.04
N LYS A 191 -6.16 15.47 0.31
CA LYS A 191 -6.46 15.12 1.70
C LYS A 191 -5.20 14.74 2.47
N LEU A 192 -4.33 13.91 1.88
CA LEU A 192 -3.07 13.53 2.49
C LEU A 192 -2.05 14.67 2.56
N ALA A 193 -2.00 15.55 1.55
CA ALA A 193 -1.09 16.70 1.56
C ALA A 193 -1.43 17.71 2.67
N ALA A 194 -2.70 17.86 3.01
CA ALA A 194 -3.16 18.73 4.11
C ALA A 194 -2.67 18.27 5.49
N LEU A 195 -2.18 17.03 5.62
CA LEU A 195 -1.57 16.50 6.85
C LEU A 195 -0.11 16.96 7.01
N GLU A 196 0.51 17.51 5.98
CA GLU A 196 1.91 17.96 5.96
C GLU A 196 2.89 16.89 6.50
N PRO A 197 2.94 15.67 5.91
CA PRO A 197 3.70 14.58 6.48
C PRO A 197 5.21 14.87 6.51
N ARG A 198 5.86 14.64 7.65
CA ARG A 198 7.32 14.73 7.80
C ARG A 198 8.06 13.55 7.18
N LEU A 199 7.38 12.41 7.12
CA LEU A 199 7.85 11.19 6.48
C LEU A 199 6.68 10.56 5.73
N ALA A 200 6.75 10.52 4.41
CA ALA A 200 5.82 9.76 3.58
C ALA A 200 6.50 8.49 3.05
N VAL A 201 5.82 7.35 3.16
CA VAL A 201 6.25 6.07 2.60
C VAL A 201 5.17 5.55 1.65
N PHE A 202 5.59 4.92 0.54
CA PHE A 202 4.76 4.66 -0.63
C PHE A 202 4.74 3.16 -0.96
N GLY A 203 3.73 2.71 -1.68
CA GLY A 203 3.72 1.36 -2.26
C GLY A 203 4.89 1.15 -3.23
N HIS A 204 5.26 2.20 -3.97
CA HIS A 204 6.39 2.18 -4.91
C HIS A 204 7.31 3.39 -4.71
N GLY A 205 8.60 3.13 -4.62
CA GLY A 205 9.62 4.16 -4.48
C GLY A 205 10.16 4.33 -3.06
N PRO A 206 11.25 5.09 -2.90
CA PRO A 206 11.86 5.34 -1.60
C PRO A 206 11.00 6.26 -0.72
N ALA A 207 11.23 6.21 0.58
CA ALA A 207 10.64 7.14 1.54
C ALA A 207 11.02 8.60 1.23
N LEU A 208 10.11 9.53 1.47
CA LEU A 208 10.28 10.96 1.28
C LEU A 208 10.21 11.69 2.64
N ARG A 209 11.23 12.49 2.94
CA ARG A 209 11.34 13.31 4.17
C ARG A 209 11.25 14.82 3.87
N ASP A 210 10.70 15.18 2.74
CA ASP A 210 10.55 16.55 2.29
C ASP A 210 9.06 16.90 2.19
N THR A 211 8.51 17.43 3.28
CA THR A 211 7.10 17.85 3.38
C THR A 211 6.74 18.83 2.27
N LYS A 212 7.59 19.84 2.06
CA LYS A 212 7.33 20.86 1.03
C LYS A 212 7.24 20.25 -0.36
N ARG A 213 8.16 19.36 -0.72
CA ARG A 213 8.14 18.68 -2.02
C ARG A 213 6.89 17.83 -2.21
N PHE A 214 6.42 17.15 -1.13
CA PHE A 214 5.19 16.36 -1.17
C PHE A 214 3.97 17.25 -1.44
N VAL A 215 3.83 18.33 -0.66
CA VAL A 215 2.71 19.28 -0.75
C VAL A 215 2.71 20.03 -2.09
N ASP A 216 3.85 20.56 -2.50
CA ASP A 216 3.98 21.29 -3.78
C ASP A 216 3.62 20.40 -4.98
N PHE A 217 4.08 19.14 -4.97
CA PHE A 217 3.74 18.17 -6.03
C PHE A 217 2.23 17.97 -6.12
N VAL A 218 1.57 17.76 -4.97
CA VAL A 218 0.11 17.53 -4.94
C VAL A 218 -0.67 18.78 -5.38
N HIS A 219 -0.23 19.97 -4.99
CA HIS A 219 -0.87 21.22 -5.40
C HIS A 219 -0.71 21.51 -6.90
N ALA A 220 0.34 20.98 -7.52
CA ALA A 220 0.55 21.10 -8.96
C ALA A 220 -0.28 20.11 -9.81
N LEU A 221 -0.96 19.15 -9.17
CA LEU A 221 -1.84 18.23 -9.88
C LEU A 221 -3.08 18.94 -10.43
N PRO A 222 -3.56 18.56 -11.64
CA PRO A 222 -4.70 19.18 -12.29
C PRO A 222 -6.02 19.02 -11.52
#